data_e62d1c54b4fd243e6a223d33dccbd735
#
_entry.id   e62d1c54b4fd243e6a223d33dccbd735
#
_cell.length_a   1.000
_cell.length_b   1.000
_cell.length_c   1.000
_cell.angle_alpha   90.00
_cell.angle_beta   90.00
_cell.angle_gamma   90.00
#
_symmetry.space_group_name_H-M   'P 1'
#
loop_
_entity.id
_entity.type
_entity.pdbx_description
1 polymer ?
#
loop_
_entity_poly.entity_id
_entity_poly.type
_entity_poly.pdbx_seq_one_letter_code
_entity_poly.pdbx_strand_id
1 'polypeptide(L)'
;MGLLDGKIGIVFGVANKRSIAWAIAQAWAREGARLAFTYQGERLKENVAELVGTFGEDVLLMPCDVTRDDQIEAVFQEIRQRYGGLQLLLHSVAYAPREALEGRFLDTHRDAFRVALDVSAYSLVALARAAAPLMSEGGSILTLSYYGAEKVVPHYNVMGVAKAALEASVRYLAYDLGPQRVRVNAISAGPVNTLAARGISGFVEMLRHYEAKSPLRRNVRP
;
A
#
# COMPACT_ATOMS: atom_id res chain seq x y z
N MET A 1 21.42 15.67 8.16
CA MET A 1 20.20 16.08 7.48
C MET A 1 19.83 14.93 6.55
N GLY A 2 18.68 14.30 6.78
CA GLY A 2 18.22 13.16 5.97
C GLY A 2 17.63 13.62 4.63
N LEU A 3 17.49 12.71 3.68
CA LEU A 3 16.92 13.03 2.35
C LEU A 3 15.45 13.51 2.42
N LEU A 4 14.73 13.18 3.48
CA LEU A 4 13.32 13.50 3.67
C LEU A 4 13.08 14.47 4.84
N ASP A 5 14.12 15.18 5.27
CA ASP A 5 14.03 16.14 6.38
C ASP A 5 12.92 17.16 6.13
N GLY A 6 12.01 17.33 7.09
CA GLY A 6 10.86 18.22 7.01
C GLY A 6 9.74 17.80 6.06
N LYS A 7 9.84 16.63 5.40
CA LYS A 7 8.76 16.10 4.55
C LYS A 7 7.68 15.44 5.40
N ILE A 8 6.43 15.65 5.00
CA ILE A 8 5.27 15.00 5.63
C ILE A 8 4.87 13.80 4.77
N GLY A 9 4.69 12.65 5.41
CA GLY A 9 4.25 11.42 4.77
C GLY A 9 3.02 10.82 5.42
N ILE A 10 2.16 10.20 4.61
CA ILE A 10 1.04 9.38 5.10
C ILE A 10 1.18 7.94 4.61
N VAL A 11 0.91 6.99 5.52
CA VAL A 11 1.10 5.55 5.29
C VAL A 11 -0.21 4.82 5.48
N PHE A 12 -0.69 4.18 4.43
CA PHE A 12 -1.84 3.28 4.44
C PHE A 12 -1.38 1.83 4.38
N GLY A 13 -1.94 0.96 5.24
CA GLY A 13 -1.77 -0.49 5.15
C GLY A 13 -0.71 -1.10 6.06
N VAL A 14 -0.31 -0.43 7.13
CA VAL A 14 0.43 -1.08 8.22
C VAL A 14 -0.52 -1.99 8.98
N ALA A 15 -0.18 -3.28 9.09
CA ALA A 15 -0.92 -4.25 9.89
C ALA A 15 -0.09 -4.80 11.07
N ASN A 16 1.21 -4.94 10.90
CA ASN A 16 2.16 -5.38 11.91
C ASN A 16 3.61 -5.08 11.48
N LYS A 17 4.57 -5.41 12.33
CA LYS A 17 6.01 -5.20 12.09
C LYS A 17 6.60 -5.95 10.87
N ARG A 18 5.87 -6.88 10.26
CA ARG A 18 6.27 -7.59 9.03
C ARG A 18 5.65 -6.99 7.78
N SER A 19 4.82 -5.95 7.90
CA SER A 19 4.27 -5.25 6.73
C SER A 19 5.38 -4.56 5.95
N ILE A 20 5.34 -4.63 4.63
CA ILE A 20 6.23 -3.85 3.76
C ILE A 20 6.04 -2.35 4.04
N ALA A 21 4.78 -1.92 4.27
CA ALA A 21 4.47 -0.55 4.67
C ALA A 21 5.22 -0.11 5.93
N TRP A 22 5.38 -0.99 6.91
CA TRP A 22 6.14 -0.69 8.12
C TRP A 22 7.62 -0.46 7.83
N ALA A 23 8.24 -1.32 7.01
CA ALA A 23 9.64 -1.16 6.62
C ALA A 23 9.89 0.14 5.85
N ILE A 24 8.96 0.51 4.94
CA ILE A 24 9.03 1.79 4.21
C ILE A 24 8.87 2.97 5.18
N ALA A 25 7.90 2.90 6.11
CA ALA A 25 7.70 3.95 7.12
C ALA A 25 8.96 4.16 7.97
N GLN A 26 9.59 3.07 8.43
CA GLN A 26 10.86 3.14 9.17
C GLN A 26 11.98 3.77 8.33
N ALA A 27 12.06 3.44 7.04
CA ALA A 27 13.04 4.03 6.13
C ALA A 27 12.79 5.54 5.95
N TRP A 28 11.55 5.95 5.75
CA TRP A 28 11.19 7.37 5.63
C TRP A 28 11.47 8.16 6.92
N ALA A 29 11.10 7.60 8.08
CA ALA A 29 11.37 8.25 9.36
C ALA A 29 12.88 8.40 9.63
N ARG A 30 13.68 7.37 9.31
CA ARG A 30 15.14 7.42 9.44
C ARG A 30 15.77 8.52 8.59
N GLU A 31 15.15 8.84 7.43
CA GLU A 31 15.56 9.93 6.55
C GLU A 31 14.97 11.30 6.93
N GLY A 32 14.26 11.40 8.07
CA GLY A 32 13.79 12.66 8.63
C GLY A 32 12.35 13.02 8.29
N ALA A 33 11.57 12.14 7.63
CA ALA A 33 10.16 12.41 7.39
C ALA A 33 9.32 12.35 8.66
N ARG A 34 8.35 13.26 8.79
CA ARG A 34 7.27 13.18 9.77
C ARG A 34 6.12 12.38 9.18
N LEU A 35 5.63 11.39 9.90
CA LEU A 35 4.68 10.44 9.37
C LEU A 35 3.32 10.51 10.05
N ALA A 36 2.26 10.29 9.25
CA ALA A 36 0.93 9.97 9.70
C ALA A 36 0.57 8.56 9.23
N PHE A 37 -0.34 7.90 9.95
CA PHE A 37 -0.74 6.52 9.67
C PHE A 37 -2.25 6.38 9.67
N THR A 38 -2.72 5.35 8.96
CA THR A 38 -4.11 4.93 9.03
C THR A 38 -4.22 3.46 9.41
N TYR A 39 -5.37 3.10 9.98
CA TYR A 39 -5.74 1.73 10.28
C TYR A 39 -7.17 1.45 9.80
N GLN A 40 -7.45 0.21 9.43
CA GLN A 40 -8.79 -0.22 9.08
C GLN A 40 -9.39 -1.08 10.21
N GLY A 41 -10.41 -0.55 10.87
CA GLY A 41 -11.16 -1.23 11.93
C GLY A 41 -10.40 -1.41 13.25
N GLU A 42 -11.12 -1.56 14.33
CA GLU A 42 -10.60 -1.62 15.69
C GLU A 42 -9.63 -2.79 15.91
N ARG A 43 -9.80 -3.90 15.18
CA ARG A 43 -8.93 -5.07 15.30
C ARG A 43 -7.45 -4.77 15.00
N LEU A 44 -7.17 -3.83 14.09
CA LEU A 44 -5.79 -3.46 13.74
C LEU A 44 -5.28 -2.27 14.55
N LYS A 45 -6.17 -1.49 15.16
CA LYS A 45 -5.86 -0.24 15.84
C LYS A 45 -4.77 -0.41 16.92
N GLU A 46 -4.96 -1.35 17.82
CA GLU A 46 -4.00 -1.56 18.94
C GLU A 46 -2.61 -1.91 18.44
N ASN A 47 -2.51 -2.86 17.51
CA ASN A 47 -1.23 -3.28 16.94
C ASN A 47 -0.53 -2.14 16.17
N VAL A 48 -1.31 -1.34 15.44
CA VAL A 48 -0.76 -0.22 14.67
C VAL A 48 -0.36 0.91 15.62
N ALA A 49 -1.16 1.20 16.65
CA ALA A 49 -0.86 2.23 17.66
C ALA A 49 0.43 1.93 18.40
N GLU A 50 0.64 0.67 18.83
CA GLU A 50 1.90 0.24 19.47
C GLU A 50 3.11 0.51 18.56
N LEU A 51 3.03 0.15 17.29
CA LEU A 51 4.11 0.37 16.33
C LEU A 51 4.35 1.85 16.08
N VAL A 52 3.29 2.60 15.84
CA VAL A 52 3.35 4.03 15.52
C VAL A 52 3.87 4.85 16.70
N GLY A 53 3.56 4.45 17.93
CA GLY A 53 4.11 5.07 19.15
C GLY A 53 5.63 5.06 19.23
N THR A 54 6.31 4.17 18.47
CA THR A 54 7.79 4.18 18.40
C THR A 54 8.37 5.39 17.67
N PHE A 55 7.55 6.14 16.91
CA PHE A 55 7.95 7.39 16.21
C PHE A 55 7.70 8.64 17.06
N GLY A 56 7.11 8.51 18.24
CA GLY A 56 6.80 9.61 19.16
C GLY A 56 5.31 9.72 19.49
N GLU A 57 4.99 10.51 20.50
CA GLU A 57 3.61 10.68 20.99
C GLU A 57 2.72 11.51 20.05
N ASP A 58 3.34 12.36 19.23
CA ASP A 58 2.65 13.30 18.33
C ASP A 58 2.31 12.72 16.94
N VAL A 59 2.49 11.43 16.73
CA VAL A 59 2.21 10.80 15.43
C VAL A 59 0.71 10.64 15.23
N LEU A 60 0.22 11.16 14.11
CA LEU A 60 -1.18 11.09 13.76
C LEU A 60 -1.54 9.66 13.32
N LEU A 61 -2.53 9.06 13.97
CA LEU A 61 -3.09 7.75 13.65
C LEU A 61 -4.61 7.85 13.51
N MET A 62 -5.14 7.54 12.32
CA MET A 62 -6.53 7.79 11.97
C MET A 62 -7.23 6.53 11.45
N PRO A 63 -8.53 6.33 11.72
CA PRO A 63 -9.30 5.30 11.05
C PRO A 63 -9.48 5.64 9.57
N CYS A 64 -9.34 4.65 8.68
CA CYS A 64 -9.67 4.82 7.27
C CYS A 64 -9.99 3.48 6.61
N ASP A 65 -11.21 3.35 6.12
CA ASP A 65 -11.58 2.35 5.13
C ASP A 65 -11.49 3.00 3.75
N VAL A 66 -10.61 2.50 2.90
CA VAL A 66 -10.36 3.06 1.55
C VAL A 66 -11.52 2.89 0.57
N THR A 67 -12.57 2.16 0.95
CA THR A 67 -13.82 2.06 0.20
C THR A 67 -14.83 3.18 0.55
N ARG A 68 -14.46 4.06 1.48
CA ARG A 68 -15.29 5.12 2.02
C ARG A 68 -14.67 6.48 1.70
N ASP A 69 -15.22 7.17 0.70
CA ASP A 69 -14.74 8.50 0.28
C ASP A 69 -14.79 9.52 1.43
N ASP A 70 -15.82 9.47 2.28
CA ASP A 70 -15.96 10.33 3.46
C ASP A 70 -14.81 10.15 4.47
N GLN A 71 -14.35 8.91 4.68
CA GLN A 71 -13.21 8.64 5.56
C GLN A 71 -11.88 9.07 4.93
N ILE A 72 -11.73 8.88 3.62
CA ILE A 72 -10.56 9.40 2.88
C ILE A 72 -10.50 10.92 3.02
N GLU A 73 -11.60 11.62 2.77
CA GLU A 73 -11.67 13.09 2.90
C GLU A 73 -11.31 13.56 4.31
N ALA A 74 -11.85 12.92 5.34
CA ALA A 74 -11.55 13.25 6.74
C ALA A 74 -10.05 13.12 7.06
N VAL A 75 -9.39 12.06 6.57
CA VAL A 75 -7.95 11.87 6.74
C VAL A 75 -7.15 13.01 6.12
N PHE A 76 -7.44 13.40 4.88
CA PHE A 76 -6.69 14.47 4.22
C PHE A 76 -7.03 15.88 4.73
N GLN A 77 -8.23 16.08 5.27
CA GLN A 77 -8.57 17.30 6.01
C GLN A 77 -7.71 17.43 7.29
N GLU A 78 -7.56 16.36 8.06
CA GLU A 78 -6.73 16.37 9.26
C GLU A 78 -5.24 16.60 8.93
N ILE A 79 -4.72 15.97 7.86
CA ILE A 79 -3.37 16.24 7.35
C ILE A 79 -3.18 17.72 7.00
N ARG A 80 -4.17 18.32 6.34
CA ARG A 80 -4.15 19.75 6.00
C ARG A 80 -4.10 20.62 7.24
N GLN A 81 -4.95 20.35 8.22
CA GLN A 81 -5.04 21.14 9.45
C GLN A 81 -3.76 21.05 10.28
N ARG A 82 -3.19 19.86 10.40
CA ARG A 82 -2.04 19.61 11.27
C ARG A 82 -0.70 19.95 10.65
N TYR A 83 -0.55 19.74 9.34
CA TYR A 83 0.74 19.85 8.66
C TYR A 83 0.76 20.86 7.51
N GLY A 84 -0.38 21.34 7.05
CA GLY A 84 -0.49 22.29 5.95
C GLY A 84 -0.25 21.71 4.56
N GLY A 85 0.44 20.59 4.43
CA GLY A 85 0.81 19.98 3.16
C GLY A 85 1.25 18.53 3.30
N LEU A 86 1.53 17.89 2.15
CA LEU A 86 1.92 16.49 2.06
C LEU A 86 2.96 16.31 0.94
N GLN A 87 4.01 15.50 1.15
CA GLN A 87 5.01 15.19 0.14
C GLN A 87 5.12 13.70 -0.16
N LEU A 88 4.70 12.83 0.76
CA LEU A 88 4.85 11.39 0.60
C LEU A 88 3.52 10.68 0.89
N LEU A 89 3.08 9.82 -0.03
CA LEU A 89 1.95 8.93 0.19
C LEU A 89 2.35 7.50 -0.10
N LEU A 90 2.16 6.62 0.88
CA LEU A 90 2.29 5.17 0.68
C LEU A 90 0.92 4.52 0.67
N HIS A 91 0.57 3.94 -0.48
CA HIS A 91 -0.56 3.06 -0.64
C HIS A 91 -0.08 1.60 -0.57
N SER A 92 -0.33 0.94 0.56
CA SER A 92 0.01 -0.48 0.77
C SER A 92 -1.23 -1.28 1.17
N VAL A 93 -2.32 -1.05 0.44
CA VAL A 93 -3.62 -1.67 0.67
C VAL A 93 -3.93 -2.65 -0.46
N ALA A 94 -4.37 -3.85 -0.12
CA ALA A 94 -4.88 -4.83 -1.06
C ALA A 94 -5.80 -5.81 -0.32
N TYR A 95 -6.88 -6.19 -0.98
CA TYR A 95 -7.81 -7.18 -0.47
C TYR A 95 -8.55 -7.88 -1.61
N ALA A 96 -8.73 -9.17 -1.47
CA ALA A 96 -9.71 -9.96 -2.22
C ALA A 96 -10.34 -10.97 -1.26
N PRO A 97 -11.63 -11.30 -1.42
CA PRO A 97 -12.25 -12.39 -0.69
C PRO A 97 -11.49 -13.69 -0.89
N ARG A 98 -11.38 -14.50 0.17
CA ARG A 98 -10.56 -15.71 0.16
C ARG A 98 -10.98 -16.70 -0.95
N GLU A 99 -12.28 -16.86 -1.14
CA GLU A 99 -12.86 -17.73 -2.18
C GLU A 99 -12.43 -17.32 -3.60
N ALA A 100 -12.10 -16.05 -3.84
CA ALA A 100 -11.62 -15.56 -5.13
C ALA A 100 -10.12 -15.81 -5.36
N LEU A 101 -9.39 -16.24 -4.33
CA LEU A 101 -7.98 -16.67 -4.40
C LEU A 101 -7.84 -18.21 -4.41
N GLU A 102 -8.93 -18.92 -4.21
CA GLU A 102 -8.98 -20.37 -4.25
C GLU A 102 -9.63 -20.87 -5.56
N GLY A 103 -9.33 -22.10 -5.96
CA GLY A 103 -9.91 -22.69 -7.17
C GLY A 103 -9.44 -22.03 -8.46
N ARG A 104 -10.30 -22.03 -9.49
CA ARG A 104 -9.98 -21.50 -10.81
C ARG A 104 -10.38 -20.01 -10.89
N PHE A 105 -9.59 -19.22 -11.56
CA PHE A 105 -9.93 -17.81 -11.84
C PHE A 105 -11.28 -17.67 -12.58
N LEU A 106 -11.61 -18.62 -13.44
CA LEU A 106 -12.87 -18.62 -14.19
C LEU A 106 -14.12 -18.61 -13.30
N ASP A 107 -14.01 -19.13 -12.08
CA ASP A 107 -15.12 -19.24 -11.14
C ASP A 107 -15.27 -17.98 -10.24
N THR A 108 -14.49 -16.93 -10.49
CA THR A 108 -14.56 -15.66 -9.72
C THR A 108 -15.90 -14.97 -9.93
N HIS A 109 -16.65 -14.80 -8.84
CA HIS A 109 -17.93 -14.11 -8.86
C HIS A 109 -17.76 -12.59 -9.04
N ARG A 110 -18.80 -11.95 -9.64
CA ARG A 110 -18.81 -10.51 -9.93
C ARG A 110 -18.49 -9.64 -8.71
N ASP A 111 -19.09 -9.94 -7.56
CA ASP A 111 -18.88 -9.13 -6.35
C ASP A 111 -17.46 -9.27 -5.80
N ALA A 112 -16.89 -10.47 -5.82
CA ALA A 112 -15.50 -10.68 -5.41
C ALA A 112 -14.51 -9.95 -6.35
N PHE A 113 -14.80 -9.98 -7.66
CA PHE A 113 -14.03 -9.23 -8.66
C PHE A 113 -14.11 -7.72 -8.40
N ARG A 114 -15.33 -7.19 -8.19
CA ARG A 114 -15.56 -5.77 -7.88
C ARG A 114 -14.82 -5.33 -6.63
N VAL A 115 -14.94 -6.07 -5.53
CA VAL A 115 -14.27 -5.76 -4.26
C VAL A 115 -12.75 -5.78 -4.42
N ALA A 116 -12.20 -6.77 -5.12
CA ALA A 116 -10.76 -6.86 -5.34
C ALA A 116 -10.21 -5.65 -6.12
N LEU A 117 -10.90 -5.20 -7.17
CA LEU A 117 -10.49 -4.03 -7.93
C LEU A 117 -10.70 -2.72 -7.16
N ASP A 118 -11.81 -2.58 -6.47
CA ASP A 118 -12.12 -1.38 -5.68
C ASP A 118 -11.05 -1.15 -4.61
N VAL A 119 -10.81 -2.15 -3.76
CA VAL A 119 -9.86 -2.04 -2.65
C VAL A 119 -8.40 -2.04 -3.11
N SER A 120 -8.05 -2.83 -4.14
CA SER A 120 -6.63 -3.07 -4.48
C SER A 120 -6.11 -2.26 -5.68
N ALA A 121 -6.99 -1.57 -6.40
CA ALA A 121 -6.60 -0.73 -7.53
C ALA A 121 -7.22 0.68 -7.46
N TYR A 122 -8.56 0.80 -7.38
CA TYR A 122 -9.22 2.09 -7.39
C TYR A 122 -8.86 2.94 -6.16
N SER A 123 -8.66 2.33 -5.01
CA SER A 123 -8.27 3.05 -3.79
C SER A 123 -7.00 3.90 -3.95
N LEU A 124 -6.03 3.48 -4.81
CA LEU A 124 -4.88 4.32 -5.14
C LEU A 124 -5.33 5.62 -5.85
N VAL A 125 -6.28 5.53 -6.76
CA VAL A 125 -6.81 6.69 -7.49
C VAL A 125 -7.55 7.62 -6.52
N ALA A 126 -8.39 7.07 -5.65
CA ALA A 126 -9.11 7.84 -4.64
C ALA A 126 -8.17 8.57 -3.68
N LEU A 127 -7.15 7.88 -3.16
CA LEU A 127 -6.15 8.48 -2.27
C LEU A 127 -5.29 9.52 -2.99
N ALA A 128 -4.87 9.27 -4.23
CA ALA A 128 -4.10 10.22 -5.03
C ALA A 128 -4.90 11.50 -5.31
N ARG A 129 -6.20 11.37 -5.66
CA ARG A 129 -7.12 12.48 -5.86
C ARG A 129 -7.23 13.36 -4.63
N ALA A 130 -7.37 12.76 -3.44
CA ALA A 130 -7.47 13.50 -2.19
C ALA A 130 -6.13 14.12 -1.74
N ALA A 131 -5.00 13.48 -2.05
CA ALA A 131 -3.65 13.93 -1.72
C ALA A 131 -3.16 15.07 -2.61
N ALA A 132 -3.47 15.06 -3.91
CA ALA A 132 -2.92 15.98 -4.91
C ALA A 132 -3.04 17.46 -4.53
N PRO A 133 -4.17 17.96 -3.97
CA PRO A 133 -4.28 19.35 -3.53
C PRO A 133 -3.35 19.74 -2.38
N LEU A 134 -2.81 18.77 -1.63
CA LEU A 134 -1.87 18.97 -0.53
C LEU A 134 -0.41 18.85 -0.98
N MET A 135 -0.17 18.37 -2.21
CA MET A 135 1.17 18.13 -2.77
C MET A 135 1.61 19.28 -3.69
N SER A 136 1.31 20.54 -3.30
CA SER A 136 1.54 21.75 -4.10
C SER A 136 3.01 21.98 -4.46
N GLU A 137 3.93 21.50 -3.64
CA GLU A 137 5.38 21.59 -3.88
C GLU A 137 5.98 20.35 -4.56
N GLY A 138 5.13 19.51 -5.10
CA GLY A 138 5.51 18.19 -5.62
C GLY A 138 5.57 17.11 -4.54
N GLY A 139 5.95 15.90 -4.92
CA GLY A 139 6.03 14.81 -3.97
C GLY A 139 6.18 13.44 -4.62
N SER A 140 5.89 12.41 -3.84
CA SER A 140 5.98 11.02 -4.29
C SER A 140 4.82 10.19 -3.74
N ILE A 141 4.10 9.52 -4.64
CA ILE A 141 3.11 8.50 -4.34
C ILE A 141 3.73 7.15 -4.66
N LEU A 142 3.68 6.23 -3.70
CA LEU A 142 4.25 4.90 -3.83
C LEU A 142 3.17 3.86 -3.55
N THR A 143 3.09 2.83 -4.40
CA THR A 143 2.23 1.66 -4.16
C THR A 143 3.02 0.36 -4.24
N LEU A 144 2.38 -0.75 -3.88
CA LEU A 144 2.98 -2.08 -3.89
C LEU A 144 2.29 -2.97 -4.92
N SER A 145 3.07 -3.47 -5.87
CA SER A 145 2.65 -4.45 -6.86
C SER A 145 3.35 -5.80 -6.66
N TYR A 146 3.05 -6.72 -7.54
CA TYR A 146 3.62 -8.05 -7.57
C TYR A 146 3.64 -8.59 -8.99
N TYR A 147 4.60 -9.45 -9.29
CA TYR A 147 4.81 -10.07 -10.61
C TYR A 147 3.55 -10.74 -11.20
N GLY A 148 2.58 -11.11 -10.36
CA GLY A 148 1.27 -11.58 -10.78
C GLY A 148 0.45 -10.56 -11.59
N ALA A 149 0.87 -9.29 -11.68
CA ALA A 149 0.32 -8.29 -12.60
C ALA A 149 0.69 -8.58 -14.07
N GLU A 150 1.85 -9.20 -14.30
CA GLU A 150 2.40 -9.47 -15.63
C GLU A 150 2.29 -10.95 -16.05
N LYS A 151 2.36 -11.86 -15.10
CA LYS A 151 2.39 -13.31 -15.33
C LYS A 151 1.37 -14.01 -14.44
N VAL A 152 0.89 -15.16 -14.93
CA VAL A 152 0.02 -16.01 -14.12
C VAL A 152 0.81 -16.61 -12.97
N VAL A 153 0.35 -16.33 -11.76
CA VAL A 153 0.83 -16.92 -10.53
C VAL A 153 -0.31 -17.78 -9.96
N PRO A 154 -0.12 -19.10 -9.78
CA PRO A 154 -1.15 -19.96 -9.20
C PRO A 154 -1.68 -19.41 -7.86
N HIS A 155 -2.98 -19.48 -7.65
CA HIS A 155 -3.67 -19.01 -6.43
C HIS A 155 -3.59 -17.48 -6.18
N TYR A 156 -3.13 -16.70 -7.16
CA TYR A 156 -3.18 -15.25 -7.09
C TYR A 156 -4.43 -14.68 -7.77
N ASN A 157 -4.95 -15.41 -8.77
CA ASN A 157 -6.25 -15.22 -9.43
C ASN A 157 -6.65 -13.74 -9.64
N VAL A 158 -7.80 -13.32 -9.08
CA VAL A 158 -8.34 -11.95 -9.24
C VAL A 158 -7.38 -10.87 -8.73
N MET A 159 -6.52 -11.19 -7.76
CA MET A 159 -5.52 -10.24 -7.29
C MET A 159 -4.47 -9.90 -8.36
N GLY A 160 -4.12 -10.85 -9.24
CA GLY A 160 -3.27 -10.57 -10.40
C GLY A 160 -3.89 -9.53 -11.33
N VAL A 161 -5.18 -9.66 -11.62
CA VAL A 161 -5.93 -8.68 -12.42
C VAL A 161 -5.98 -7.31 -11.72
N ALA A 162 -6.24 -7.31 -10.40
CA ALA A 162 -6.24 -6.07 -9.62
C ALA A 162 -4.87 -5.38 -9.62
N LYS A 163 -3.76 -6.16 -9.54
CA LYS A 163 -2.41 -5.60 -9.61
C LYS A 163 -2.05 -5.08 -11.01
N ALA A 164 -2.52 -5.71 -12.07
CA ALA A 164 -2.39 -5.18 -13.44
C ALA A 164 -3.13 -3.83 -13.60
N ALA A 165 -4.36 -3.75 -13.08
CA ALA A 165 -5.12 -2.50 -13.03
C ALA A 165 -4.43 -1.42 -12.19
N LEU A 166 -3.85 -1.80 -11.04
CA LEU A 166 -3.07 -0.90 -10.19
C LEU A 166 -1.85 -0.32 -10.93
N GLU A 167 -1.08 -1.16 -11.63
CA GLU A 167 0.09 -0.70 -12.41
C GLU A 167 -0.30 0.20 -13.57
N ALA A 168 -1.44 -0.08 -14.23
CA ALA A 168 -2.00 0.83 -15.22
C ALA A 168 -2.36 2.17 -14.59
N SER A 169 -3.03 2.17 -13.43
CA SER A 169 -3.39 3.38 -12.67
C SER A 169 -2.17 4.20 -12.28
N VAL A 170 -1.05 3.56 -11.89
CA VAL A 170 0.23 4.25 -11.61
C VAL A 170 0.68 5.08 -12.81
N ARG A 171 0.62 4.52 -14.03
CA ARG A 171 1.05 5.22 -15.26
C ARG A 171 0.17 6.43 -15.58
N TYR A 172 -1.16 6.29 -15.47
CA TYR A 172 -2.09 7.39 -15.70
C TYR A 172 -1.96 8.48 -14.64
N LEU A 173 -1.87 8.12 -13.37
CA LEU A 173 -1.65 9.08 -12.28
C LEU A 173 -0.29 9.78 -12.40
N ALA A 174 0.77 9.10 -12.85
CA ALA A 174 2.07 9.71 -13.10
C ALA A 174 2.00 10.74 -14.23
N TYR A 175 1.22 10.47 -15.28
CA TYR A 175 0.97 11.42 -16.37
C TYR A 175 0.19 12.64 -15.88
N ASP A 176 -0.91 12.44 -15.16
CA ASP A 176 -1.79 13.51 -14.70
C ASP A 176 -1.11 14.42 -13.66
N LEU A 177 -0.34 13.84 -12.76
CA LEU A 177 0.29 14.54 -11.62
C LEU A 177 1.71 15.04 -11.92
N GLY A 178 2.30 14.60 -13.04
CA GLY A 178 3.64 15.00 -13.47
C GLY A 178 3.83 16.53 -13.57
N PRO A 179 2.89 17.29 -14.17
CA PRO A 179 2.97 18.76 -14.22
C PRO A 179 3.03 19.42 -12.82
N GLN A 180 2.50 18.76 -11.79
CA GLN A 180 2.59 19.20 -10.40
C GLN A 180 3.87 18.70 -9.69
N ARG A 181 4.80 18.10 -10.42
CA ARG A 181 6.04 17.49 -9.89
C ARG A 181 5.79 16.36 -8.88
N VAL A 182 4.64 15.68 -8.97
CA VAL A 182 4.32 14.51 -8.16
C VAL A 182 4.66 13.25 -8.97
N ARG A 183 5.56 12.44 -8.45
CA ARG A 183 5.94 11.16 -9.04
C ARG A 183 5.05 10.06 -8.47
N VAL A 184 4.58 9.15 -9.33
CA VAL A 184 3.79 8.00 -8.92
C VAL A 184 4.51 6.73 -9.38
N ASN A 185 4.82 5.84 -8.43
CA ASN A 185 5.59 4.63 -8.71
C ASN A 185 5.02 3.42 -7.96
N ALA A 186 5.38 2.23 -8.43
CA ALA A 186 5.10 0.97 -7.76
C ALA A 186 6.38 0.20 -7.46
N ILE A 187 6.45 -0.43 -6.29
CA ILE A 187 7.43 -1.46 -5.98
C ILE A 187 6.80 -2.81 -6.32
N SER A 188 7.33 -3.51 -7.33
CA SER A 188 7.00 -4.91 -7.58
C SER A 188 7.83 -5.77 -6.63
N ALA A 189 7.30 -5.99 -5.44
CA ALA A 189 7.97 -6.77 -4.41
C ALA A 189 7.94 -8.26 -4.75
N GLY A 190 8.99 -8.99 -4.39
CA GLY A 190 8.97 -10.46 -4.40
C GLY A 190 8.01 -11.02 -3.35
N PRO A 191 7.95 -12.35 -3.18
CA PRO A 191 7.11 -12.98 -2.16
C PRO A 191 7.68 -12.69 -0.76
N VAL A 192 7.17 -11.66 -0.13
CA VAL A 192 7.53 -11.26 1.23
C VAL A 192 6.56 -11.90 2.23
N ASN A 193 7.07 -12.50 3.31
CA ASN A 193 6.27 -13.17 4.33
C ASN A 193 5.48 -12.17 5.21
N THR A 194 4.47 -11.55 4.63
CA THR A 194 3.55 -10.62 5.30
C THR A 194 2.28 -11.33 5.81
N LEU A 195 1.47 -10.63 6.60
CA LEU A 195 0.16 -11.14 7.02
C LEU A 195 -0.76 -11.39 5.80
N ALA A 196 -0.80 -10.46 4.85
CA ALA A 196 -1.60 -10.58 3.63
C ALA A 196 -1.16 -11.78 2.76
N ALA A 197 0.14 -11.99 2.60
CA ALA A 197 0.67 -13.09 1.79
C ALA A 197 0.32 -14.49 2.36
N ARG A 198 0.11 -14.60 3.67
CA ARG A 198 -0.30 -15.87 4.31
C ARG A 198 -1.73 -16.28 3.95
N GLY A 199 -2.54 -15.40 3.42
CA GLY A 199 -3.87 -15.72 2.89
C GLY A 199 -3.82 -16.43 1.53
N ILE A 200 -2.67 -16.49 0.87
CA ILE A 200 -2.49 -17.15 -0.43
C ILE A 200 -2.19 -18.63 -0.21
N SER A 201 -3.00 -19.51 -0.80
CA SER A 201 -2.77 -20.94 -0.77
C SER A 201 -1.43 -21.30 -1.45
N GLY A 202 -0.65 -22.22 -0.86
CA GLY A 202 0.66 -22.60 -1.40
C GLY A 202 1.79 -21.58 -1.21
N PHE A 203 1.58 -20.54 -0.39
CA PHE A 203 2.58 -19.47 -0.20
C PHE A 203 3.94 -19.97 0.32
N VAL A 204 3.95 -20.99 1.17
CA VAL A 204 5.20 -21.59 1.68
C VAL A 204 6.01 -22.28 0.57
N GLU A 205 5.34 -22.99 -0.33
CA GLU A 205 5.98 -23.59 -1.50
C GLU A 205 6.51 -22.52 -2.46
N MET A 206 5.76 -21.44 -2.64
CA MET A 206 6.21 -20.27 -3.41
C MET A 206 7.52 -19.70 -2.82
N LEU A 207 7.62 -19.51 -1.51
CA LEU A 207 8.84 -19.04 -0.87
C LEU A 207 10.03 -19.96 -1.12
N ARG A 208 9.84 -21.29 -0.99
CA ARG A 208 10.88 -22.30 -1.27
C ARG A 208 11.34 -22.24 -2.73
N HIS A 209 10.40 -22.11 -3.65
CA HIS A 209 10.69 -22.00 -5.08
C HIS A 209 11.52 -20.77 -5.40
N TYR A 210 11.14 -19.59 -4.84
CA TYR A 210 11.89 -18.35 -5.04
C TYR A 210 13.29 -18.43 -4.42
N GLU A 211 13.43 -18.98 -3.22
CA GLU A 211 14.72 -19.19 -2.58
C GLU A 211 15.65 -20.06 -3.43
N ALA A 212 15.12 -21.16 -3.98
CA ALA A 212 15.89 -22.07 -4.82
C ALA A 212 16.31 -21.43 -6.16
N LYS A 213 15.52 -20.52 -6.73
CA LYS A 213 15.78 -19.87 -8.03
C LYS A 213 16.47 -18.53 -7.93
N SER A 214 16.32 -17.81 -6.81
CA SER A 214 16.94 -16.53 -6.61
C SER A 214 18.47 -16.64 -6.74
N PRO A 215 19.14 -15.76 -7.47
CA PRO A 215 20.60 -15.74 -7.55
C PRO A 215 21.28 -15.66 -6.17
N LEU A 216 20.68 -14.92 -5.23
CA LEU A 216 21.17 -14.80 -3.85
C LEU A 216 20.75 -15.96 -2.93
N ARG A 217 20.03 -16.96 -3.46
CA ARG A 217 19.56 -18.14 -2.72
C ARG A 217 18.86 -17.80 -1.41
N ARG A 218 18.10 -16.74 -1.40
CA ARG A 218 17.28 -16.28 -0.26
C ARG A 218 16.02 -15.57 -0.72
N ASN A 219 15.02 -15.54 0.14
CA ASN A 219 13.83 -14.74 -0.06
C ASN A 219 14.08 -13.25 0.19
N VAL A 220 13.20 -12.41 -0.38
CA VAL A 220 13.16 -10.96 -0.13
C VAL A 220 12.67 -10.69 1.29
N ARG A 221 13.23 -9.68 1.91
CA ARG A 221 12.80 -9.15 3.22
C ARG A 221 12.21 -7.75 3.04
N PRO A 222 11.28 -7.35 3.93
CA PRO A 222 10.83 -5.96 3.98
C PRO A 222 11.95 -4.97 4.18
#